data_3a2d35ef197e8d85e8b188364988db8d
#
_entry.id   3a2d35ef197e8d85e8b188364988db8d
#
_cell.length_a   1.000
_cell.length_b   1.000
_cell.length_c   1.000
_cell.angle_alpha   90.00
_cell.angle_beta   90.00
_cell.angle_gamma   90.00
#
_symmetry.space_group_name_H-M   'P 1'
#
loop_
_entity.id
_entity.type
_entity.pdbx_description
1 polymer ?
#
loop_
_entity_poly.entity_id
_entity_poly.type
_entity_poly.pdbx_seq_one_letter_code
_entity_poly.pdbx_strand_id
1 'polypeptide(L)'
;MPSTSNLNKEDQRKKAERFRGAHHGSQILVLPNAWDAASAKVFERARFDAIATTSAGIASAYGYPDGERMSRADMLEAVQRIANSVALPVSADMEAGFGNTPEEIAETARLVLEAGAIGINLEDGTLDKSH
;
A
#
# COMPACT_ATOMS: atom_id res chain seq x y z
N MET A 1 -4.48 0.28 30.77
CA MET A 1 -4.45 -0.48 29.51
C MET A 1 -4.13 0.48 28.36
N PRO A 2 -3.17 0.19 27.50
CA PRO A 2 -2.98 1.02 26.31
C PRO A 2 -4.25 0.96 25.46
N SER A 3 -4.63 2.11 24.88
CA SER A 3 -5.78 2.17 24.00
C SER A 3 -5.53 1.28 22.75
N THR A 4 -6.58 0.72 22.18
CA THR A 4 -6.48 -0.09 20.94
C THR A 4 -5.76 0.65 19.81
N SER A 5 -5.86 1.99 19.77
CA SER A 5 -5.14 2.84 18.82
C SER A 5 -3.61 2.82 19.02
N ASN A 6 -3.13 2.72 20.26
CA ASN A 6 -1.69 2.69 20.55
C ASN A 6 -1.07 1.31 20.24
N LEU A 7 -1.82 0.23 20.48
CA LEU A 7 -1.39 -1.13 20.10
C LEU A 7 -1.26 -1.26 18.57
N ASN A 8 -2.18 -0.66 17.83
CA ASN A 8 -2.16 -0.69 16.36
C ASN A 8 -0.95 0.09 15.79
N LYS A 9 -0.62 1.25 16.39
CA LYS A 9 0.55 2.04 15.98
C LYS A 9 1.87 1.34 16.28
N GLU A 10 1.98 0.65 17.40
CA GLU A 10 3.20 -0.11 17.75
C GLU A 10 3.41 -1.31 16.80
N ASP A 11 2.34 -2.04 16.45
CA ASP A 11 2.41 -3.11 15.46
C ASP A 11 2.82 -2.58 14.08
N GLN A 12 2.21 -1.48 13.66
CA GLN A 12 2.54 -0.81 12.40
C GLN A 12 4.01 -0.36 12.35
N ARG A 13 4.54 0.19 13.46
CA ARG A 13 5.95 0.56 13.56
C ARG A 13 6.87 -0.64 13.40
N LYS A 14 6.57 -1.76 14.07
CA LYS A 14 7.34 -3.02 13.93
C LYS A 14 7.31 -3.55 12.50
N LYS A 15 6.17 -3.51 11.84
CA LYS A 15 6.04 -3.87 10.42
C LYS A 15 6.90 -2.98 9.52
N ALA A 16 6.91 -1.67 9.76
CA ALA A 16 7.72 -0.70 9.02
C ALA A 16 9.22 -0.95 9.21
N GLU A 17 9.66 -1.22 10.45
CA GLU A 17 11.07 -1.56 10.75
C GLU A 17 11.49 -2.87 10.07
N ARG A 18 10.64 -3.89 10.13
CA ARG A 18 10.88 -5.17 9.42
C ARG A 18 10.99 -4.96 7.90
N PHE A 19 10.08 -4.22 7.31
CA PHE A 19 10.07 -3.91 5.88
C PHE A 19 11.32 -3.14 5.46
N ARG A 20 11.70 -2.11 6.22
CA ARG A 20 12.94 -1.35 5.99
C ARG A 20 14.17 -2.25 6.09
N GLY A 21 14.24 -3.09 7.11
CA GLY A 21 15.35 -4.04 7.30
C GLY A 21 15.48 -5.04 6.15
N ALA A 22 14.37 -5.51 5.60
CA ALA A 22 14.35 -6.43 4.46
C ALA A 22 14.95 -5.83 3.18
N HIS A 23 14.85 -4.50 2.98
CA HIS A 23 15.48 -3.81 1.85
C HIS A 23 17.02 -3.72 1.97
N HIS A 24 17.57 -3.88 3.17
CA HIS A 24 19.00 -3.77 3.44
C HIS A 24 19.64 -5.12 3.77
N GLY A 25 18.89 -6.21 3.68
CA GLY A 25 19.39 -7.57 3.93
C GLY A 25 20.21 -8.12 2.75
N SER A 26 20.81 -9.28 2.97
CA SER A 26 21.57 -10.00 1.93
C SER A 26 20.70 -10.78 0.95
N GLN A 27 19.42 -10.99 1.29
CA GLN A 27 18.45 -11.68 0.44
C GLN A 27 17.65 -10.67 -0.38
N ILE A 28 17.31 -11.02 -1.61
CA ILE A 28 16.43 -10.22 -2.45
C ILE A 28 15.03 -10.21 -1.82
N LEU A 29 14.49 -9.01 -1.60
CA LEU A 29 13.11 -8.83 -1.18
C LEU A 29 12.19 -8.94 -2.40
N VAL A 30 11.32 -9.94 -2.39
CA VAL A 30 10.28 -10.12 -3.42
C VAL A 30 8.96 -9.62 -2.87
N LEU A 31 8.36 -8.65 -3.57
CA LEU A 31 7.09 -8.03 -3.21
C LEU A 31 6.01 -8.43 -4.23
N PRO A 32 5.22 -9.47 -3.97
CA PRO A 32 4.06 -9.78 -4.81
C PRO A 32 3.02 -8.66 -4.65
N ASN A 33 2.34 -8.33 -5.75
CA ASN A 33 1.40 -7.22 -5.80
C ASN A 33 -0.04 -7.71 -5.65
N ALA A 34 -0.68 -7.34 -4.54
CA ALA A 34 -2.08 -7.65 -4.26
C ALA A 34 -3.02 -6.58 -4.82
N TRP A 35 -4.19 -7.01 -5.25
CA TRP A 35 -5.27 -6.15 -5.74
C TRP A 35 -6.56 -6.25 -4.92
N ASP A 36 -6.64 -7.24 -4.01
CA ASP A 36 -7.74 -7.45 -3.07
C ASP A 36 -7.28 -8.24 -1.84
N ALA A 37 -8.16 -8.41 -0.87
CA ALA A 37 -7.88 -9.18 0.34
C ALA A 37 -7.62 -10.67 0.06
N ALA A 38 -8.22 -11.23 -1.00
CA ALA A 38 -8.04 -12.64 -1.34
C ALA A 38 -6.63 -12.90 -1.88
N SER A 39 -6.15 -12.09 -2.84
CA SER A 39 -4.79 -12.18 -3.36
C SER A 39 -3.75 -11.94 -2.27
N ALA A 40 -3.97 -10.96 -1.37
CA ALA A 40 -3.08 -10.71 -0.23
C ALA A 40 -2.95 -11.95 0.68
N LYS A 41 -4.05 -12.62 1.01
CA LYS A 41 -4.03 -13.85 1.81
C LYS A 41 -3.33 -15.01 1.12
N VAL A 42 -3.43 -15.11 -0.20
CA VAL A 42 -2.69 -16.13 -0.98
C VAL A 42 -1.19 -15.90 -0.83
N PHE A 43 -0.73 -14.65 -0.98
CA PHE A 43 0.68 -14.32 -0.83
C PHE A 43 1.18 -14.53 0.62
N GLU A 44 0.37 -14.22 1.62
CA GLU A 44 0.73 -14.51 3.01
C GLU A 44 0.88 -16.02 3.26
N ARG A 45 -0.02 -16.85 2.74
CA ARG A 45 0.07 -18.32 2.83
C ARG A 45 1.28 -18.87 2.06
N ALA A 46 1.68 -18.21 0.97
CA ALA A 46 2.89 -18.52 0.22
C ALA A 46 4.18 -18.10 0.93
N ARG A 47 4.08 -17.49 2.13
CA ARG A 47 5.18 -17.11 3.01
C ARG A 47 6.11 -16.05 2.45
N PHE A 48 5.59 -15.08 1.72
CA PHE A 48 6.32 -13.86 1.41
C PHE A 48 6.54 -13.03 2.67
N ASP A 49 7.63 -12.27 2.72
CA ASP A 49 7.98 -11.45 3.89
C ASP A 49 7.20 -10.14 3.98
N ALA A 50 6.75 -9.63 2.86
CA ALA A 50 5.94 -8.44 2.71
C ALA A 50 5.17 -8.51 1.38
N ILE A 51 4.19 -7.66 1.21
CA ILE A 51 3.45 -7.49 -0.04
C ILE A 51 3.38 -6.02 -0.44
N ALA A 52 3.21 -5.76 -1.72
CA ALA A 52 2.81 -4.46 -2.23
C ALA A 52 1.38 -4.53 -2.75
N THR A 53 0.75 -3.39 -2.98
CA THR A 53 -0.47 -3.31 -3.77
C THR A 53 -0.15 -2.98 -5.23
N THR A 54 -1.10 -3.20 -6.12
CA THR A 54 -1.04 -2.77 -7.51
C THR A 54 -2.20 -1.84 -7.81
N SER A 55 -1.92 -0.56 -8.05
CA SER A 55 -2.95 0.43 -8.40
C SER A 55 -3.72 0.05 -9.66
N ALA A 56 -3.02 -0.42 -10.69
CA ALA A 56 -3.63 -0.89 -11.93
C ALA A 56 -4.52 -2.13 -11.70
N GLY A 57 -4.09 -3.08 -10.88
CA GLY A 57 -4.88 -4.26 -10.52
C GLY A 57 -6.13 -3.91 -9.72
N ILE A 58 -6.01 -3.01 -8.74
CA ILE A 58 -7.13 -2.50 -7.96
C ILE A 58 -8.11 -1.76 -8.88
N ALA A 59 -7.63 -0.80 -9.68
CA ALA A 59 -8.47 -0.05 -10.61
C ALA A 59 -9.22 -0.98 -11.55
N SER A 60 -8.55 -1.96 -12.13
CA SER A 60 -9.15 -2.97 -13.01
C SER A 60 -10.24 -3.78 -12.31
N ALA A 61 -10.01 -4.20 -11.06
CA ALA A 61 -11.01 -4.92 -10.25
C ALA A 61 -12.27 -4.09 -9.98
N TYR A 62 -12.14 -2.76 -9.92
CA TYR A 62 -13.25 -1.81 -9.75
C TYR A 62 -13.83 -1.31 -11.08
N GLY A 63 -13.29 -1.75 -12.22
CA GLY A 63 -13.77 -1.37 -13.56
C GLY A 63 -13.23 -0.03 -14.06
N TYR A 64 -12.13 0.46 -13.50
CA TYR A 64 -11.45 1.68 -13.93
C TYR A 64 -10.20 1.36 -14.77
N PRO A 65 -9.86 2.21 -15.76
CA PRO A 65 -8.54 2.18 -16.37
C PRO A 65 -7.48 2.68 -15.39
N ASP A 66 -6.21 2.32 -15.61
CA ASP A 66 -5.06 2.82 -14.88
C ASP A 66 -4.87 4.34 -15.07
N GLY A 67 -4.16 5.01 -14.16
CA GLY A 67 -3.79 6.42 -14.26
C GLY A 67 -4.69 7.37 -13.46
N GLU A 68 -4.91 7.08 -12.17
CA GLU A 68 -5.69 7.92 -11.22
C GLU A 68 -7.13 8.23 -11.70
N ARG A 69 -7.76 7.28 -12.39
CA ARG A 69 -9.17 7.38 -12.81
C ARG A 69 -10.13 6.98 -11.69
N MET A 70 -9.67 6.16 -10.76
CA MET A 70 -10.33 5.85 -9.51
C MET A 70 -10.08 6.97 -8.51
N SER A 71 -11.02 7.25 -7.61
CA SER A 71 -10.81 8.28 -6.58
C SER A 71 -9.75 7.86 -5.57
N ARG A 72 -9.05 8.85 -4.98
CA ARG A 72 -8.12 8.60 -3.87
C ARG A 72 -8.80 7.85 -2.72
N ALA A 73 -10.03 8.22 -2.39
CA ALA A 73 -10.79 7.60 -1.31
C ALA A 73 -11.04 6.11 -1.56
N ASP A 74 -11.46 5.74 -2.77
CA ASP A 74 -11.72 4.35 -3.14
C ASP A 74 -10.42 3.53 -3.18
N MET A 75 -9.33 4.12 -3.66
CA MET A 75 -8.00 3.47 -3.65
C MET A 75 -7.54 3.21 -2.21
N LEU A 76 -7.68 4.19 -1.32
CA LEU A 76 -7.33 4.05 0.10
C LEU A 76 -8.21 3.01 0.81
N GLU A 77 -9.49 2.91 0.48
CA GLU A 77 -10.37 1.86 1.01
C GLU A 77 -9.89 0.46 0.58
N ALA A 78 -9.50 0.29 -0.68
CA ALA A 78 -8.93 -0.95 -1.17
C ALA A 78 -7.63 -1.31 -0.45
N VAL A 79 -6.71 -0.36 -0.29
CA VAL A 79 -5.46 -0.51 0.48
C VAL A 79 -5.75 -0.93 1.91
N GLN A 80 -6.72 -0.28 2.57
CA GLN A 80 -7.11 -0.61 3.95
C GLN A 80 -7.64 -2.05 4.07
N ARG A 81 -8.48 -2.49 3.13
CA ARG A 81 -8.99 -3.86 3.10
C ARG A 81 -7.86 -4.89 2.94
N ILE A 82 -6.89 -4.60 2.08
CA ILE A 82 -5.70 -5.44 1.88
C ILE A 82 -4.86 -5.46 3.16
N ALA A 83 -4.48 -4.30 3.69
CA ALA A 83 -3.63 -4.19 4.87
C ALA A 83 -4.22 -4.86 6.11
N ASN A 84 -5.55 -4.75 6.31
CA ASN A 84 -6.25 -5.37 7.43
C ASN A 84 -6.48 -6.87 7.27
N SER A 85 -6.30 -7.42 6.08
CA SER A 85 -6.54 -8.84 5.81
C SER A 85 -5.36 -9.75 6.13
N VAL A 86 -4.15 -9.19 6.32
CA VAL A 86 -2.90 -9.91 6.51
C VAL A 86 -2.08 -9.36 7.66
N ALA A 87 -1.22 -10.19 8.23
CA ALA A 87 -0.25 -9.78 9.26
C ALA A 87 1.06 -9.22 8.66
N LEU A 88 1.27 -9.39 7.35
CA LEU A 88 2.47 -8.93 6.65
C LEU A 88 2.53 -7.40 6.56
N PRO A 89 3.75 -6.82 6.45
CA PRO A 89 3.91 -5.44 6.01
C PRO A 89 3.34 -5.24 4.60
N VAL A 90 2.60 -4.16 4.40
CA VAL A 90 1.98 -3.79 3.12
C VAL A 90 2.52 -2.44 2.67
N SER A 91 3.09 -2.37 1.45
CA SER A 91 3.43 -1.13 0.76
C SER A 91 2.36 -0.79 -0.27
N ALA A 92 1.83 0.42 -0.24
CA ALA A 92 0.78 0.88 -1.15
C ALA A 92 1.36 1.52 -2.41
N ASP A 93 0.90 1.10 -3.57
CA ASP A 93 1.10 1.78 -4.84
C ASP A 93 0.03 2.88 -4.98
N MET A 94 0.48 4.13 -4.91
CA MET A 94 -0.40 5.30 -4.95
C MET A 94 -0.19 6.15 -6.20
N GLU A 95 0.33 5.56 -7.26
CA GLU A 95 0.53 6.22 -8.55
C GLU A 95 1.32 7.55 -8.38
N ALA A 96 0.84 8.68 -8.93
CA ALA A 96 1.46 10.01 -8.74
C ALA A 96 1.09 10.69 -7.42
N GLY A 97 0.32 10.02 -6.52
CA GLY A 97 -0.01 10.50 -5.19
C GLY A 97 -1.37 11.17 -5.06
N PHE A 98 -2.22 11.16 -6.10
CA PHE A 98 -3.57 11.73 -6.09
C PHE A 98 -3.62 13.21 -5.66
N GLY A 99 -2.61 13.99 -6.05
CA GLY A 99 -2.50 15.42 -5.76
C GLY A 99 -1.59 16.13 -6.76
N ASN A 100 -1.72 17.45 -6.81
CA ASN A 100 -0.93 18.32 -7.69
C ASN A 100 0.09 19.19 -6.94
N THR A 101 0.02 19.16 -5.60
CA THR A 101 0.93 19.91 -4.73
C THR A 101 1.65 18.98 -3.75
N PRO A 102 2.84 19.36 -3.25
CA PRO A 102 3.52 18.59 -2.22
C PRO A 102 2.66 18.33 -0.98
N GLU A 103 1.83 19.30 -0.59
CA GLU A 103 0.94 19.20 0.56
C GLU A 103 -0.16 18.14 0.35
N GLU A 104 -0.76 18.10 -0.84
CA GLU A 104 -1.76 17.09 -1.20
C GLU A 104 -1.16 15.68 -1.24
N ILE A 105 0.07 15.54 -1.75
CA ILE A 105 0.78 14.26 -1.78
C ILE A 105 1.19 13.84 -0.36
N ALA A 106 1.63 14.76 0.48
CA ALA A 106 1.91 14.49 1.89
C ALA A 106 0.66 14.02 2.64
N GLU A 107 -0.50 14.60 2.34
CA GLU A 107 -1.78 14.15 2.89
C GLU A 107 -2.11 12.72 2.43
N THR A 108 -1.87 12.39 1.17
CA THR A 108 -2.03 11.01 0.68
C THR A 108 -1.15 10.03 1.46
N ALA A 109 0.12 10.37 1.69
CA ALA A 109 1.02 9.52 2.48
C ALA A 109 0.52 9.34 3.93
N ARG A 110 -0.02 10.38 4.56
CA ARG A 110 -0.64 10.30 5.88
C ARG A 110 -1.83 9.34 5.89
N LEU A 111 -2.70 9.45 4.90
CA LEU A 111 -3.89 8.59 4.76
C LEU A 111 -3.53 7.13 4.48
N VAL A 112 -2.45 6.87 3.74
CA VAL A 112 -1.91 5.51 3.52
C VAL A 112 -1.49 4.86 4.84
N LEU A 113 -0.83 5.62 5.74
CA LEU A 113 -0.51 5.13 7.08
C LEU A 113 -1.77 4.85 7.91
N GLU A 114 -2.78 5.71 7.83
CA GLU A 114 -4.07 5.49 8.50
C GLU A 114 -4.81 4.26 7.97
N ALA A 115 -4.68 3.96 6.67
CA ALA A 115 -5.20 2.73 6.07
C ALA A 115 -4.48 1.46 6.53
N GLY A 116 -3.36 1.58 7.24
CA GLY A 116 -2.62 0.45 7.82
C GLY A 116 -1.42 -0.03 6.99
N ALA A 117 -1.16 0.54 5.84
CA ALA A 117 0.07 0.30 5.11
C ALA A 117 1.28 0.96 5.80
N ILE A 118 2.47 0.47 5.51
CA ILE A 118 3.72 0.94 6.15
C ILE A 118 4.72 1.50 5.15
N GLY A 119 4.40 1.45 3.88
CA GLY A 119 5.21 1.95 2.78
C GLY A 119 4.32 2.51 1.68
N ILE A 120 4.92 3.28 0.82
CA ILE A 120 4.24 3.90 -0.33
C ILE A 120 5.20 3.93 -1.52
N ASN A 121 4.67 3.61 -2.70
CA ASN A 121 5.31 3.91 -3.97
C ASN A 121 4.64 5.12 -4.57
N LEU A 122 5.45 6.10 -4.98
CA LEU A 122 5.02 7.29 -5.70
C LEU A 122 5.76 7.36 -7.04
N GLU A 123 5.02 7.60 -8.10
CA GLU A 123 5.57 7.84 -9.43
C GLU A 123 5.84 9.35 -9.62
N ASP A 124 6.94 9.70 -10.25
CA ASP A 124 7.28 11.07 -10.64
C ASP A 124 6.88 11.40 -12.10
N GLY A 125 6.01 10.54 -12.66
CA GLY A 125 5.47 10.71 -14.00
C GLY A 125 4.30 11.68 -14.08
N THR A 126 3.88 11.99 -15.32
CA THR A 126 2.65 12.72 -15.58
C THR A 126 1.44 11.79 -15.50
N LEU A 127 0.25 12.36 -15.18
CA LEU A 127 -1.01 11.60 -15.15
C LEU A 127 -1.44 11.06 -16.53
N ASP A 128 -0.87 11.62 -17.61
CA ASP A 128 -1.14 11.18 -18.97
C ASP A 128 -0.26 9.97 -19.32
N LYS A 129 -0.79 8.79 -19.11
CA LYS A 129 -0.19 7.50 -19.49
C LYS A 129 -0.57 7.07 -20.93
N SER A 130 -0.91 8.02 -21.81
CA SER A 130 -1.35 7.77 -23.20
C SER A 130 -0.19 7.44 -24.16
N HIS A 131 0.75 6.59 -23.73
CA HIS A 131 1.85 6.07 -24.57
C HIS A 131 1.93 4.56 -24.55
#